data_56e60e3d6e634a45fe3ffc23e7403b05
#
_entry.id   56e60e3d6e634a45fe3ffc23e7403b05
#
_cell.length_a   1.000
_cell.length_b   1.000
_cell.length_c   1.000
_cell.angle_alpha   90.00
_cell.angle_beta   90.00
_cell.angle_gamma   90.00
#
_symmetry.space_group_name_H-M   'P 1'
#
loop_
_entity.id
_entity.type
_entity.pdbx_description
1 polymer ?
#
loop_
_entity_poly.entity_id
_entity_poly.type
_entity_poly.pdbx_seq_one_letter_code
_entity_poly.pdbx_strand_id
1 'polypeptide(L)'
;RICSVDEKNEILYVPAVSICRLIDNKGNLKAKYAEMVLHQMWCVANLRIRSVEVQGDSAAIRFHQPESRIQFEHPWPRPMVTTNGHNSAFYLTNARELQDVPGEWYHDIDARKVYYYPREGEKMQEAEVIVPAVETLVRVEGTLDRPACHIRFEKITFSYTTWMRPSEKGHVPLQAGMYLTDGYRLDPK
;
A
#
# COMPACT_ATOMS: atom_id res chain seq x y z
N ARG A 1 2.72 -15.66 -0.65
CA ARG A 1 1.37 -15.79 -0.05
C ARG A 1 1.51 -15.74 1.46
N ILE A 2 0.46 -15.29 2.18
CA ILE A 2 0.41 -15.33 3.64
C ILE A 2 0.36 -16.78 4.13
N CYS A 3 0.82 -17.02 5.35
CA CYS A 3 0.76 -18.34 6.02
C CYS A 3 -0.52 -18.50 6.82
N SER A 4 -0.81 -17.52 7.68
CA SER A 4 -1.98 -17.50 8.56
C SER A 4 -2.34 -16.08 9.00
N VAL A 5 -3.47 -15.95 9.67
CA VAL A 5 -4.02 -14.69 10.18
C VAL A 5 -4.40 -14.88 11.66
N ASP A 6 -3.99 -13.96 12.50
CA ASP A 6 -4.48 -13.80 13.87
C ASP A 6 -5.29 -12.51 13.94
N GLU A 7 -6.60 -12.62 13.72
CA GLU A 7 -7.50 -11.46 13.69
C GLU A 7 -7.57 -10.75 15.05
N LYS A 8 -7.51 -11.51 16.15
CA LYS A 8 -7.63 -10.96 17.49
C LYS A 8 -6.45 -10.05 17.87
N ASN A 9 -5.25 -10.43 17.43
CA ASN A 9 -4.02 -9.70 17.73
C ASN A 9 -3.54 -8.83 16.57
N GLU A 10 -4.31 -8.73 15.49
CA GLU A 10 -4.02 -7.97 14.28
C GLU A 10 -2.67 -8.36 13.65
N ILE A 11 -2.45 -9.66 13.42
CA ILE A 11 -1.19 -10.18 12.87
C ILE A 11 -1.44 -10.96 11.58
N LEU A 12 -0.59 -10.70 10.56
CA LEU A 12 -0.41 -11.58 9.42
C LEU A 12 0.90 -12.34 9.56
N TYR A 13 0.84 -13.65 9.38
CA TYR A 13 2.03 -14.48 9.28
C TYR A 13 2.39 -14.73 7.82
N VAL A 14 3.66 -14.56 7.49
CA VAL A 14 4.22 -14.76 6.15
C VAL A 14 5.47 -15.65 6.24
N PRO A 15 5.93 -16.27 5.13
CA PRO A 15 7.23 -16.94 5.13
C PRO A 15 8.34 -15.94 5.49
N ALA A 16 9.22 -16.29 6.42
CA ALA A 16 10.32 -15.41 6.88
C ALA A 16 11.21 -14.94 5.71
N VAL A 17 11.42 -15.79 4.71
CA VAL A 17 12.18 -15.45 3.51
C VAL A 17 11.58 -14.28 2.73
N SER A 18 10.27 -14.07 2.81
CA SER A 18 9.58 -12.99 2.09
C SER A 18 9.92 -11.60 2.62
N ILE A 19 10.40 -11.50 3.86
CA ILE A 19 10.67 -10.21 4.52
C ILE A 19 12.15 -10.00 4.85
N CYS A 20 13.01 -10.95 4.50
CA CYS A 20 14.43 -10.93 4.90
C CYS A 20 15.17 -9.65 4.48
N ARG A 21 14.77 -9.02 3.38
CA ARG A 21 15.35 -7.76 2.90
C ARG A 21 14.96 -6.55 3.74
N LEU A 22 13.82 -6.61 4.45
CA LEU A 22 13.30 -5.49 5.25
C LEU A 22 13.82 -5.47 6.68
N ILE A 23 14.52 -6.50 7.12
CA ILE A 23 15.03 -6.65 8.49
C ILE A 23 16.55 -6.58 8.54
N ASP A 24 17.08 -6.18 9.70
CA ASP A 24 18.50 -6.25 10.01
C ASP A 24 18.91 -7.65 10.52
N ASN A 25 20.20 -7.84 10.80
CA ASN A 25 20.74 -9.10 11.32
C ASN A 25 20.23 -9.48 12.73
N LYS A 26 19.53 -8.56 13.40
CA LYS A 26 18.90 -8.78 14.70
C LYS A 26 17.40 -9.04 14.57
N GLY A 27 16.87 -9.05 13.34
CA GLY A 27 15.44 -9.24 13.05
C GLY A 27 14.60 -7.97 13.18
N ASN A 28 15.20 -6.79 13.39
CA ASN A 28 14.44 -5.55 13.47
C ASN A 28 14.10 -5.01 12.08
N LEU A 29 12.90 -4.45 11.95
CA LEU A 29 12.49 -3.74 10.74
C LEU A 29 13.38 -2.51 10.51
N LYS A 30 14.13 -2.47 9.41
CA LYS A 30 14.96 -1.34 9.00
C LYS A 30 14.29 -0.42 7.98
N ALA A 31 13.33 -0.94 7.24
CA ALA A 31 12.57 -0.22 6.23
C ALA A 31 11.36 0.48 6.87
N LYS A 32 11.57 1.66 7.44
CA LYS A 32 10.58 2.44 8.22
C LYS A 32 9.24 2.67 7.51
N TYR A 33 9.26 2.83 6.20
CA TYR A 33 8.08 3.15 5.39
C TYR A 33 7.59 1.98 4.54
N ALA A 34 8.08 0.77 4.81
CA ALA A 34 7.65 -0.41 4.07
C ALA A 34 6.15 -0.64 4.18
N GLU A 35 5.57 -1.06 3.07
CA GLU A 35 4.16 -1.36 2.93
C GLU A 35 3.96 -2.76 2.39
N MET A 36 2.87 -3.39 2.82
CA MET A 36 2.38 -4.64 2.25
C MET A 36 1.16 -4.36 1.38
N VAL A 37 1.22 -4.77 0.13
CA VAL A 37 0.07 -4.80 -0.76
C VAL A 37 -0.51 -6.20 -0.71
N LEU A 38 -1.67 -6.33 -0.06
CA LEU A 38 -2.33 -7.60 0.19
C LEU A 38 -3.47 -7.81 -0.81
N HIS A 39 -3.37 -8.86 -1.62
CA HIS A 39 -4.42 -9.26 -2.56
C HIS A 39 -5.50 -10.06 -1.83
N GLN A 40 -6.70 -9.54 -1.87
CA GLN A 40 -7.89 -10.19 -1.35
C GLN A 40 -8.76 -10.64 -2.54
N MET A 41 -9.94 -11.17 -2.30
CA MET A 41 -10.72 -11.84 -3.33
C MET A 41 -10.95 -10.98 -4.59
N TRP A 42 -11.32 -9.72 -4.46
CA TRP A 42 -11.54 -8.78 -5.57
C TRP A 42 -11.02 -7.37 -5.30
N CYS A 43 -10.19 -7.22 -4.30
CA CYS A 43 -9.62 -5.92 -3.94
C CYS A 43 -8.21 -6.07 -3.42
N VAL A 44 -7.56 -4.94 -3.24
CA VAL A 44 -6.21 -4.83 -2.72
C VAL A 44 -6.22 -3.92 -1.51
N ALA A 45 -5.62 -4.38 -0.40
CA ALA A 45 -5.35 -3.54 0.75
C ALA A 45 -3.88 -3.13 0.77
N ASN A 46 -3.60 -1.86 1.09
CA ASN A 46 -2.26 -1.34 1.31
C ASN A 46 -2.08 -1.08 2.80
N LEU A 47 -1.17 -1.80 3.43
CA LEU A 47 -0.98 -1.81 4.87
C LEU A 47 0.46 -1.40 5.19
N ARG A 48 0.63 -0.30 5.94
CA ARG A 48 1.95 0.16 6.38
C ARG A 48 2.50 -0.76 7.46
N ILE A 49 3.70 -1.29 7.28
CA ILE A 49 4.31 -2.23 8.23
C ILE A 49 4.86 -1.46 9.43
N ARG A 50 4.37 -1.79 10.62
CA ARG A 50 4.83 -1.21 11.89
C ARG A 50 5.97 -2.01 12.52
N SER A 51 5.85 -3.33 12.51
CA SER A 51 6.85 -4.22 13.08
C SER A 51 6.82 -5.59 12.44
N VAL A 52 7.95 -6.26 12.53
CA VAL A 52 8.14 -7.64 12.08
C VAL A 52 8.82 -8.40 13.22
N GLU A 53 8.38 -9.65 13.45
CA GLU A 53 8.99 -10.56 14.40
C GLU A 53 9.19 -11.92 13.73
N VAL A 54 10.44 -12.35 13.56
CA VAL A 54 10.76 -13.63 12.93
C VAL A 54 10.58 -14.76 13.93
N GLN A 55 9.85 -15.79 13.56
CA GLN A 55 9.52 -16.96 14.36
C GLN A 55 9.79 -18.24 13.55
N GLY A 56 11.04 -18.71 13.55
CA GLY A 56 11.46 -19.84 12.72
C GLY A 56 11.32 -19.54 11.23
N ASP A 57 10.57 -20.35 10.51
CA ASP A 57 10.35 -20.19 9.06
C ASP A 57 9.26 -19.17 8.71
N SER A 58 8.60 -18.59 9.70
CA SER A 58 7.57 -17.57 9.51
C SER A 58 7.94 -16.24 10.19
N ALA A 59 7.27 -15.18 9.78
CA ALA A 59 7.37 -13.87 10.38
C ALA A 59 5.99 -13.29 10.66
N ALA A 60 5.81 -12.79 11.88
CA ALA A 60 4.63 -12.06 12.30
C ALA A 60 4.76 -10.61 11.90
N ILE A 61 3.81 -10.11 11.11
CA ILE A 61 3.76 -8.73 10.65
C ILE A 61 2.60 -8.01 11.32
N ARG A 62 2.89 -6.85 11.92
CA ARG A 62 1.89 -5.91 12.45
C ARG A 62 1.91 -4.63 11.66
N PHE A 63 0.75 -4.00 11.56
CA PHE A 63 0.57 -2.79 10.75
C PHE A 63 0.32 -1.56 11.61
N HIS A 64 0.42 -0.39 11.00
CA HIS A 64 0.05 0.86 11.62
C HIS A 64 -1.47 1.00 11.72
N GLN A 65 -1.91 1.93 12.56
CA GLN A 65 -3.31 2.34 12.65
C GLN A 65 -3.55 3.55 11.71
N PRO A 66 -4.76 3.73 11.19
CA PRO A 66 -6.00 3.00 11.48
C PRO A 66 -6.20 1.73 10.64
N GLU A 67 -5.41 1.51 9.59
CA GLU A 67 -5.62 0.44 8.61
C GLU A 67 -5.54 -0.96 9.23
N SER A 68 -4.69 -1.18 10.24
CA SER A 68 -4.59 -2.47 10.93
C SER A 68 -5.93 -2.90 11.52
N ARG A 69 -6.49 -2.08 12.43
CA ARG A 69 -7.76 -2.37 13.04
C ARG A 69 -8.86 -2.61 12.02
N ILE A 70 -8.96 -1.72 11.01
CA ILE A 70 -9.99 -1.82 9.98
C ILE A 70 -9.87 -3.13 9.21
N GLN A 71 -8.64 -3.52 8.81
CA GLN A 71 -8.41 -4.75 8.06
C GLN A 71 -8.83 -6.00 8.81
N PHE A 72 -8.66 -6.04 10.13
CA PHE A 72 -8.96 -7.22 10.93
C PHE A 72 -10.37 -7.22 11.53
N GLU A 73 -10.99 -6.06 11.74
CA GLU A 73 -12.33 -5.94 12.31
C GLU A 73 -13.45 -6.00 11.28
N HIS A 74 -13.29 -5.38 10.12
CA HIS A 74 -14.39 -5.33 9.16
C HIS A 74 -14.67 -6.73 8.57
N PRO A 75 -15.95 -7.04 8.30
CA PRO A 75 -16.35 -8.41 7.97
C PRO A 75 -15.90 -8.85 6.58
N TRP A 76 -15.66 -7.93 5.66
CA TRP A 76 -15.43 -8.25 4.25
C TRP A 76 -14.94 -7.07 3.41
N PRO A 77 -13.92 -7.20 2.53
CA PRO A 77 -13.14 -8.43 2.27
C PRO A 77 -12.07 -8.70 3.34
N ARG A 78 -11.66 -9.96 3.48
CA ARG A 78 -10.66 -10.41 4.45
C ARG A 78 -9.45 -11.05 3.78
N PRO A 79 -8.31 -11.13 4.45
CA PRO A 79 -7.21 -11.99 4.06
C PRO A 79 -7.69 -13.44 3.98
N MET A 80 -7.47 -14.10 2.87
CA MET A 80 -7.89 -15.49 2.70
C MET A 80 -6.80 -16.45 3.17
N VAL A 81 -7.20 -17.41 3.99
CA VAL A 81 -6.40 -18.58 4.35
C VAL A 81 -7.24 -19.81 4.01
N THR A 82 -6.71 -20.69 3.17
CA THR A 82 -7.43 -21.83 2.64
C THR A 82 -6.66 -23.13 2.89
N THR A 83 -7.37 -24.25 2.99
CA THR A 83 -6.77 -25.57 3.21
C THR A 83 -6.01 -26.10 1.98
N ASN A 84 -6.29 -25.57 0.80
CA ASN A 84 -5.68 -25.97 -0.47
C ASN A 84 -4.53 -25.05 -0.94
N GLY A 85 -4.03 -24.16 -0.07
CA GLY A 85 -2.90 -23.30 -0.34
C GLY A 85 -3.18 -22.08 -1.21
N HIS A 86 -4.45 -21.78 -1.52
CA HIS A 86 -4.86 -20.55 -2.23
C HIS A 86 -4.97 -19.35 -1.29
N ASN A 87 -4.02 -19.19 -0.38
CA ASN A 87 -3.96 -18.05 0.53
C ASN A 87 -3.74 -16.74 -0.24
N SER A 88 -4.16 -15.63 0.36
CA SER A 88 -3.95 -14.29 -0.17
C SER A 88 -2.49 -14.09 -0.57
N ALA A 89 -2.31 -13.63 -1.80
CA ALA A 89 -1.00 -13.19 -2.28
C ALA A 89 -0.68 -11.81 -1.71
N PHE A 90 0.60 -11.49 -1.60
CA PHE A 90 1.06 -10.16 -1.24
C PHE A 90 2.37 -9.85 -1.96
N TYR A 91 2.69 -8.57 -2.01
CA TYR A 91 4.04 -8.08 -2.29
C TYR A 91 4.36 -6.91 -1.36
N LEU A 92 5.63 -6.57 -1.30
CA LEU A 92 6.15 -5.52 -0.42
C LEU A 92 6.60 -4.34 -1.28
N THR A 93 6.37 -3.14 -0.80
CA THR A 93 6.71 -1.89 -1.49
C THR A 93 7.29 -0.86 -0.54
N ASN A 94 7.64 0.28 -1.08
CA ASN A 94 8.04 1.49 -0.37
C ASN A 94 9.23 1.26 0.58
N ALA A 95 10.21 0.50 0.11
CA ALA A 95 11.47 0.27 0.81
C ALA A 95 12.65 0.27 -0.17
N ARG A 96 13.71 0.98 0.16
CA ARG A 96 14.93 1.04 -0.65
C ARG A 96 15.57 -0.33 -0.84
N GLU A 97 15.46 -1.16 0.17
CA GLU A 97 15.99 -2.52 0.19
C GLU A 97 15.37 -3.46 -0.84
N LEU A 98 14.24 -3.06 -1.41
CA LEU A 98 13.54 -3.81 -2.44
C LEU A 98 13.94 -3.40 -3.87
N GLN A 99 14.69 -2.31 -4.04
CA GLN A 99 15.19 -1.89 -5.35
C GLN A 99 16.22 -2.87 -5.90
N ASP A 100 15.82 -3.75 -6.80
CA ASP A 100 16.68 -4.79 -7.38
C ASP A 100 16.53 -4.92 -8.90
N VAL A 101 15.58 -4.22 -9.52
CA VAL A 101 15.33 -4.26 -10.96
C VAL A 101 15.46 -2.86 -11.57
N PRO A 102 16.14 -2.71 -12.73
CA PRO A 102 16.21 -1.44 -13.43
C PRO A 102 14.83 -0.83 -13.72
N GLY A 103 14.68 0.46 -13.42
CA GLY A 103 13.42 1.20 -13.55
C GLY A 103 12.67 1.36 -12.23
N GLU A 104 13.10 0.72 -11.17
CA GLU A 104 12.54 0.92 -9.84
C GLU A 104 13.04 2.20 -9.20
N TRP A 105 12.22 2.76 -8.34
CA TRP A 105 12.55 3.99 -7.60
C TRP A 105 12.04 3.93 -6.15
N TYR A 106 12.67 4.70 -5.30
CA TYR A 106 12.29 4.87 -3.90
C TYR A 106 12.39 6.33 -3.49
N HIS A 107 11.35 6.84 -2.83
CA HIS A 107 11.34 8.17 -2.24
C HIS A 107 11.70 8.09 -0.75
N ASP A 108 12.90 8.52 -0.43
CA ASP A 108 13.34 8.69 0.95
C ASP A 108 12.82 10.02 1.49
N ILE A 109 11.73 9.94 2.25
CA ILE A 109 11.04 11.12 2.79
C ILE A 109 11.93 11.84 3.82
N ASP A 110 12.64 11.08 4.65
CA ASP A 110 13.51 11.65 5.70
C ASP A 110 14.71 12.37 5.09
N ALA A 111 15.34 11.77 4.10
CA ALA A 111 16.46 12.38 3.37
C ALA A 111 16.05 13.38 2.29
N ARG A 112 14.75 13.45 1.95
CA ARG A 112 14.20 14.24 0.83
C ARG A 112 14.89 13.94 -0.49
N LYS A 113 15.10 12.66 -0.78
CA LYS A 113 15.77 12.17 -1.98
C LYS A 113 14.94 11.11 -2.68
N VAL A 114 15.03 11.10 -4.00
CA VAL A 114 14.53 10.00 -4.81
C VAL A 114 15.72 9.18 -5.28
N TYR A 115 15.67 7.89 -5.03
CA TYR A 115 16.64 6.92 -5.55
C TYR A 115 15.99 6.21 -6.72
N TYR A 116 16.72 6.13 -7.81
CA TYR A 116 16.28 5.47 -9.03
C TYR A 116 17.32 4.47 -9.49
N TYR A 117 16.90 3.30 -9.91
CA TYR A 117 17.77 2.31 -10.53
C TYR A 117 17.65 2.44 -12.07
N PRO A 118 18.63 3.07 -12.74
CA PRO A 118 18.53 3.37 -14.16
C PRO A 118 18.39 2.09 -15.01
N ARG A 119 17.58 2.17 -16.08
CA ARG A 119 17.55 1.14 -17.11
C ARG A 119 18.78 1.26 -18.00
N GLU A 120 19.07 0.16 -18.71
CA GLU A 120 20.17 0.15 -19.67
C GLU A 120 19.98 1.25 -20.73
N GLY A 121 21.02 2.05 -20.97
CA GLY A 121 21.00 3.15 -21.94
C GLY A 121 20.43 4.46 -21.43
N GLU A 122 19.83 4.52 -20.25
CA GLU A 122 19.36 5.79 -19.67
C GLU A 122 20.53 6.64 -19.16
N LYS A 123 20.55 7.91 -19.56
CA LYS A 123 21.51 8.91 -19.10
C LYS A 123 20.82 9.84 -18.11
N MET A 124 21.14 9.69 -16.83
CA MET A 124 20.47 10.44 -15.76
C MET A 124 20.66 11.96 -15.87
N GLN A 125 21.73 12.44 -16.50
CA GLN A 125 21.96 13.86 -16.75
C GLN A 125 21.01 14.47 -17.79
N GLU A 126 20.41 13.62 -18.62
CA GLU A 126 19.48 14.01 -19.68
C GLU A 126 18.03 13.62 -19.34
N ALA A 127 17.82 12.94 -18.20
CA ALA A 127 16.52 12.43 -17.79
C ALA A 127 15.59 13.56 -17.32
N GLU A 128 14.38 13.61 -17.87
CA GLU A 128 13.31 14.44 -17.34
C GLU A 128 12.62 13.71 -16.17
N VAL A 129 12.56 14.34 -15.00
CA VAL A 129 11.93 13.79 -13.81
C VAL A 129 10.75 14.67 -13.41
N ILE A 130 9.57 14.07 -13.37
CA ILE A 130 8.33 14.75 -12.98
C ILE A 130 7.86 14.17 -11.64
N VAL A 131 7.74 15.02 -10.64
CA VAL A 131 7.20 14.66 -9.31
C VAL A 131 5.80 15.24 -9.18
N PRO A 132 4.75 14.41 -9.18
CA PRO A 132 3.38 14.88 -8.98
C PRO A 132 3.21 15.51 -7.60
N ALA A 133 2.49 16.65 -7.54
CA ALA A 133 2.27 17.40 -6.31
C ALA A 133 0.78 17.53 -5.94
N VAL A 134 -0.13 17.12 -6.82
CA VAL A 134 -1.57 17.24 -6.60
C VAL A 134 -2.30 15.94 -6.87
N GLU A 135 -3.31 15.64 -6.07
CA GLU A 135 -4.15 14.45 -6.24
C GLU A 135 -5.29 14.68 -7.23
N THR A 136 -5.75 15.91 -7.35
CA THR A 136 -6.89 16.28 -8.21
C THR A 136 -6.46 17.32 -9.24
N LEU A 137 -6.54 16.96 -10.52
CA LEU A 137 -6.22 17.88 -11.62
C LEU A 137 -7.41 18.74 -12.01
N VAL A 138 -8.61 18.18 -11.96
CA VAL A 138 -9.85 18.88 -12.32
C VAL A 138 -10.92 18.52 -11.29
N ARG A 139 -11.60 19.55 -10.80
CA ARG A 139 -12.72 19.42 -9.91
C ARG A 139 -13.96 20.01 -10.56
N VAL A 140 -15.01 19.21 -10.69
CA VAL A 140 -16.30 19.64 -11.22
C VAL A 140 -17.30 19.50 -10.08
N GLU A 141 -17.88 20.63 -9.65
CA GLU A 141 -18.77 20.65 -8.49
C GLU A 141 -20.16 21.16 -8.87
N GLY A 142 -21.16 20.49 -8.35
CA GLY A 142 -22.56 20.85 -8.42
C GLY A 142 -23.26 20.43 -7.13
N THR A 143 -24.54 20.78 -7.01
CA THR A 143 -25.42 20.32 -5.95
C THR A 143 -26.54 19.46 -6.55
N LEU A 144 -27.34 18.81 -5.71
CA LEU A 144 -28.52 18.07 -6.18
C LEU A 144 -29.51 18.97 -6.93
N ASP A 145 -29.68 20.24 -6.47
CA ASP A 145 -30.58 21.21 -7.07
C ASP A 145 -29.93 21.95 -8.26
N ARG A 146 -28.62 21.98 -8.34
CA ARG A 146 -27.84 22.63 -9.40
C ARG A 146 -26.68 21.72 -9.82
N PRO A 147 -26.97 20.63 -10.53
CA PRO A 147 -25.92 19.71 -10.98
C PRO A 147 -25.03 20.40 -12.02
N ALA A 148 -23.74 20.14 -11.95
CA ALA A 148 -22.84 20.52 -13.03
C ALA A 148 -23.13 19.61 -14.24
N CYS A 149 -23.50 20.22 -15.37
CA CYS A 149 -23.90 19.49 -16.57
C CYS A 149 -23.35 20.17 -17.84
N HIS A 150 -23.47 19.48 -18.98
CA HIS A 150 -23.04 19.94 -20.30
C HIS A 150 -21.53 20.28 -20.38
N ILE A 151 -20.69 19.61 -19.56
CA ILE A 151 -19.24 19.78 -19.57
C ILE A 151 -18.63 18.75 -20.49
N ARG A 152 -17.74 19.18 -21.36
CA ARG A 152 -17.03 18.34 -22.31
C ARG A 152 -15.55 18.70 -22.34
N PHE A 153 -14.71 17.69 -22.19
CA PHE A 153 -13.25 17.80 -22.34
C PHE A 153 -12.86 17.10 -23.65
N GLU A 154 -12.20 17.81 -24.54
CA GLU A 154 -11.78 17.26 -25.82
C GLU A 154 -10.30 17.50 -26.07
N LYS A 155 -9.60 16.46 -26.54
CA LYS A 155 -8.20 16.48 -26.96
C LYS A 155 -7.27 17.02 -25.86
N ILE A 156 -7.62 16.77 -24.59
CA ILE A 156 -6.82 17.15 -23.42
C ILE A 156 -6.28 15.88 -22.78
N THR A 157 -5.00 15.86 -22.45
CA THR A 157 -4.38 14.80 -21.65
C THR A 157 -4.28 15.27 -20.20
N PHE A 158 -4.86 14.51 -19.29
CA PHE A 158 -4.68 14.69 -17.85
C PHE A 158 -3.64 13.70 -17.36
N SER A 159 -2.53 14.18 -16.79
CA SER A 159 -1.42 13.34 -16.38
C SER A 159 -0.71 13.91 -15.15
N TYR A 160 0.17 13.09 -14.57
CA TYR A 160 1.04 13.48 -13.45
C TYR A 160 0.27 13.86 -12.18
N THR A 161 -0.70 13.03 -11.78
CA THR A 161 -1.28 13.10 -10.46
C THR A 161 -0.59 12.13 -9.50
N THR A 162 -0.84 12.30 -8.22
CA THR A 162 -0.38 11.40 -7.15
C THR A 162 -1.56 10.90 -6.33
N TRP A 163 -1.30 9.94 -5.46
CA TRP A 163 -2.22 9.48 -4.45
C TRP A 163 -1.44 9.18 -3.15
N MET A 164 -1.62 10.01 -2.14
CA MET A 164 -0.83 10.00 -0.91
C MET A 164 -1.35 9.03 0.15
N ARG A 165 -2.60 8.60 0.05
CA ARG A 165 -3.27 7.88 1.13
C ARG A 165 -2.66 6.55 1.54
N PRO A 166 -2.18 5.66 0.66
CA PRO A 166 -1.59 4.41 1.11
C PRO A 166 -0.41 4.63 2.05
N SER A 167 0.41 5.62 1.77
CA SER A 167 1.60 5.95 2.57
C SER A 167 1.29 6.73 3.85
N GLU A 168 0.13 7.40 3.93
CA GLU A 168 -0.25 8.17 5.12
C GLU A 168 -1.11 7.38 6.11
N LYS A 169 -2.10 6.63 5.61
CA LYS A 169 -3.13 5.96 6.43
C LYS A 169 -3.41 4.53 6.02
N GLY A 170 -2.64 3.98 5.09
CA GLY A 170 -2.96 2.74 4.42
C GLY A 170 -4.22 2.86 3.55
N HIS A 171 -4.63 1.76 2.97
CA HIS A 171 -5.87 1.66 2.20
C HIS A 171 -6.53 0.31 2.47
N VAL A 172 -7.72 0.33 3.04
CA VAL A 172 -8.54 -0.86 3.25
C VAL A 172 -9.88 -0.64 2.56
N PRO A 173 -10.13 -1.32 1.42
CA PRO A 173 -11.34 -1.13 0.64
C PRO A 173 -12.49 -1.95 1.19
N LEU A 174 -13.72 -1.48 0.94
CA LEU A 174 -14.94 -2.27 1.04
C LEU A 174 -15.27 -3.00 -0.25
N GLN A 175 -16.24 -3.90 -0.19
CA GLN A 175 -16.75 -4.64 -1.33
C GLN A 175 -17.20 -3.74 -2.50
N ALA A 176 -17.77 -2.58 -2.23
CA ALA A 176 -18.22 -1.62 -3.24
C ALA A 176 -17.12 -0.65 -3.71
N GLY A 177 -15.85 -0.92 -3.42
CA GLY A 177 -14.73 -0.03 -3.76
C GLY A 177 -14.66 1.24 -2.92
N MET A 178 -15.44 1.34 -1.85
CA MET A 178 -15.39 2.47 -0.93
C MET A 178 -14.15 2.38 -0.03
N TYR A 179 -13.63 3.55 0.27
CA TYR A 179 -12.47 3.74 1.10
C TYR A 179 -12.88 4.07 2.55
N LEU A 180 -12.33 3.37 3.53
CA LEU A 180 -12.85 3.38 4.91
C LEU A 180 -11.94 3.97 5.96
N THR A 181 -10.66 4.16 5.71
CA THR A 181 -9.71 4.53 6.76
C THR A 181 -10.03 5.83 7.51
N ASP A 182 -10.84 6.70 6.93
CA ASP A 182 -11.29 7.94 7.58
C ASP A 182 -12.70 7.83 8.21
N GLY A 183 -13.54 6.96 7.68
CA GLY A 183 -14.96 6.88 8.03
C GLY A 183 -15.37 5.66 8.85
N TYR A 184 -14.48 4.70 9.04
CA TYR A 184 -14.82 3.45 9.72
C TYR A 184 -15.11 3.68 11.20
N ARG A 185 -16.30 3.31 11.61
CA ARG A 185 -16.71 3.24 13.03
C ARG A 185 -17.34 1.89 13.27
N LEU A 186 -16.91 1.21 14.35
CA LEU A 186 -17.66 0.06 14.84
C LEU A 186 -18.96 0.56 15.42
N ASP A 187 -20.08 -0.06 15.02
CA ASP A 187 -21.31 0.09 15.76
C ASP A 187 -21.12 -0.48 17.18
N PRO A 188 -21.36 0.30 18.23
CA PRO A 188 -21.39 -0.27 19.56
C PRO A 188 -22.52 -1.30 19.63
N LYS A 189 -22.15 -2.54 19.88
CA LYS A 189 -23.11 -3.61 20.12
C LYS A 189 -23.88 -3.36 21.40
#